data_ffc6b3a72dd5938e9d83ebce4de22398
#
_entry.id   ffc6b3a72dd5938e9d83ebce4de22398
#
_cell.length_a   1.000
_cell.length_b   1.000
_cell.length_c   1.000
_cell.angle_alpha   90.00
_cell.angle_beta   90.00
_cell.angle_gamma   90.00
#
_symmetry.space_group_name_H-M   'P 1'
#
loop_
_entity.id
_entity.type
_entity.pdbx_description
1 polymer ?
#
loop_
_entity_poly.entity_id
_entity_poly.type
_entity_poly.pdbx_seq_one_letter_code
_entity_poly.pdbx_strand_id
1 'polypeptide(L)'
;MRVPIVRRGRMSFGEIHIPFWNDSGHLRKQCIVTNLNFWSRDDERTTCGDSTEDPYTFIGNPLIQGFPMKGKKLKDKMRQTFLDYFNQRGHKIIDPYPVIARWRDDIHLTIASIADFQPHVTSGKVPPPANPLVISQPCIRLTDVAAVGRSGRHLSTFEMMAHHAFNTPKEDNVVYWIDQCVRYCDEMLIETFGISPKDITYVENPWSGGGNAGPALEVIVGGLELATLVFMNLEEHEDGDIIIKDLKYKEMNLQIIDTGYGLERFCWAAAGTPNIYEAIYPEIVTWLKKIFGYDELIQSLEINVDLNLLLAEISRLSGILNIDVGTDVDYLYEKLISRIQDSGYKISIDELKKITEPLSLIYAIPDHMHAICNMLGLSLIHI
;
A
#
# COMPACT_ATOMS: atom_id res chain seq x y z
N MET A 1 19.22 -12.45 -18.50
CA MET A 1 18.89 -12.25 -17.08
C MET A 1 18.40 -13.60 -16.54
N ARG A 2 19.03 -14.18 -15.51
CA ARG A 2 18.55 -15.45 -14.97
C ARG A 2 17.38 -15.16 -14.03
N VAL A 3 16.22 -15.72 -14.32
CA VAL A 3 15.05 -15.72 -13.43
C VAL A 3 15.41 -16.54 -12.18
N PRO A 4 14.98 -16.10 -10.97
CA PRO A 4 15.26 -16.85 -9.76
C PRO A 4 14.70 -18.27 -9.81
N ILE A 5 15.58 -19.26 -9.57
CA ILE A 5 15.17 -20.66 -9.50
C ILE A 5 14.62 -20.94 -8.10
N VAL A 6 13.36 -21.29 -8.04
CA VAL A 6 12.70 -21.72 -6.79
C VAL A 6 13.14 -23.13 -6.43
N ARG A 7 13.86 -23.27 -5.31
CA ARG A 7 13.98 -24.56 -4.62
C ARG A 7 12.94 -24.59 -3.49
N ARG A 8 12.13 -25.66 -3.48
CA ARG A 8 11.06 -25.98 -2.52
C ARG A 8 11.00 -25.03 -1.30
N GLY A 9 10.02 -24.14 -1.29
CA GLY A 9 9.56 -23.50 -0.08
C GLY A 9 9.62 -21.97 0.04
N ARG A 10 10.45 -21.28 -0.73
CA ARG A 10 10.46 -19.80 -0.82
C ARG A 10 11.06 -19.38 -2.14
N MET A 11 10.39 -18.43 -2.84
CA MET A 11 11.02 -17.69 -3.90
C MET A 11 12.19 -16.91 -3.28
N SER A 12 13.43 -17.37 -3.50
CA SER A 12 14.54 -16.45 -3.34
C SER A 12 14.63 -15.67 -4.65
N PHE A 13 14.56 -14.36 -4.60
CA PHE A 13 15.14 -13.55 -5.66
C PHE A 13 16.61 -14.00 -5.74
N GLY A 14 16.96 -14.80 -6.74
CA GLY A 14 18.35 -14.79 -7.17
C GLY A 14 18.68 -13.32 -7.39
N GLU A 15 19.79 -12.84 -6.89
CA GLU A 15 20.17 -11.42 -6.88
C GLU A 15 19.67 -10.72 -8.16
N ILE A 16 18.56 -9.98 -8.05
CA ILE A 16 18.11 -9.14 -9.15
C ILE A 16 19.14 -8.02 -9.20
N HIS A 17 20.04 -8.13 -10.16
CA HIS A 17 21.03 -7.09 -10.36
C HIS A 17 20.32 -5.87 -10.95
N ILE A 18 20.07 -4.88 -10.10
CA ILE A 18 19.55 -3.56 -10.49
C ILE A 18 20.76 -2.62 -10.47
N PRO A 19 21.28 -2.19 -11.63
CA PRO A 19 22.43 -1.28 -11.71
C PRO A 19 22.28 -0.03 -10.85
N PHE A 20 21.06 0.48 -10.75
CA PHE A 20 20.72 1.63 -9.93
C PHE A 20 21.14 1.50 -8.45
N TRP A 21 21.08 0.30 -7.86
CA TRP A 21 21.49 0.12 -6.47
C TRP A 21 22.95 0.50 -6.23
N ASN A 22 23.83 0.19 -7.18
CA ASN A 22 25.24 0.54 -7.09
C ASN A 22 25.46 2.06 -7.23
N ASP A 23 24.74 2.68 -8.21
CA ASP A 23 24.86 4.11 -8.49
C ASP A 23 24.32 4.97 -7.36
N SER A 24 23.28 4.50 -6.68
CA SER A 24 22.53 5.24 -5.66
C SER A 24 22.97 4.96 -4.22
N GLY A 25 23.92 4.04 -4.03
CA GLY A 25 24.48 3.72 -2.72
C GLY A 25 23.57 2.86 -1.82
N HIS A 26 22.63 2.10 -2.42
CA HIS A 26 21.83 1.15 -1.66
C HIS A 26 22.64 -0.09 -1.29
N LEU A 27 22.43 -0.56 -0.06
CA LEU A 27 23.00 -1.79 0.48
C LEU A 27 21.89 -2.82 0.67
N ARG A 28 22.13 -4.05 0.20
CA ARG A 28 21.25 -5.20 0.46
C ARG A 28 21.50 -5.75 1.86
N LYS A 29 20.45 -5.85 2.64
CA LYS A 29 20.46 -6.31 4.03
C LYS A 29 19.36 -7.33 4.27
N GLN A 30 19.45 -8.07 5.37
CA GLN A 30 18.39 -8.94 5.85
C GLN A 30 17.79 -8.37 7.14
N CYS A 31 16.47 -8.23 7.17
CA CYS A 31 15.75 -7.74 8.35
C CYS A 31 15.88 -8.74 9.51
N ILE A 32 16.33 -8.25 10.66
CA ILE A 32 16.54 -9.09 11.86
C ILE A 32 15.23 -9.61 12.46
N VAL A 33 14.09 -8.99 12.13
CA VAL A 33 12.76 -9.33 12.66
C VAL A 33 12.01 -10.25 11.70
N THR A 34 11.90 -9.86 10.42
CA THR A 34 11.09 -10.58 9.41
C THR A 34 11.88 -11.60 8.60
N ASN A 35 13.23 -11.55 8.64
CA ASN A 35 14.14 -12.30 7.78
C ASN A 35 13.99 -12.01 6.27
N LEU A 36 13.21 -11.00 5.87
CA LEU A 36 13.12 -10.55 4.48
C LEU A 36 14.38 -9.77 4.09
N ASN A 37 14.76 -9.87 2.83
CA ASN A 37 15.82 -9.03 2.29
C ASN A 37 15.27 -7.65 1.91
N PHE A 38 16.04 -6.62 2.14
CA PHE A 38 15.68 -5.25 1.79
C PHE A 38 16.90 -4.44 1.35
N TRP A 39 16.64 -3.34 0.64
CA TRP A 39 17.64 -2.39 0.17
C TRP A 39 17.43 -1.04 0.85
N SER A 40 18.49 -0.42 1.33
CA SER A 40 18.47 0.88 2.01
C SER A 40 19.76 1.65 1.80
N ARG A 41 19.68 3.00 1.80
CA ARG A 41 20.84 3.91 1.87
C ARG A 41 21.27 4.20 3.31
N ASP A 42 20.52 3.72 4.28
CA ASP A 42 20.90 3.79 5.68
C ASP A 42 21.73 2.55 6.04
N ASP A 43 23.02 2.73 6.25
CA ASP A 43 23.97 1.67 6.59
C ASP A 43 23.80 1.13 8.01
N GLU A 44 23.15 1.88 8.91
CA GLU A 44 22.86 1.46 10.28
C GLU A 44 21.52 0.71 10.40
N ARG A 45 20.64 0.80 9.41
CA ARG A 45 19.32 0.18 9.46
C ARG A 45 19.41 -1.35 9.52
N THR A 46 18.74 -1.97 10.48
CA THR A 46 18.70 -3.42 10.70
C THR A 46 17.33 -4.06 10.41
N THR A 47 16.28 -3.24 10.28
CA THR A 47 14.91 -3.68 10.00
C THR A 47 14.45 -3.19 8.63
N CYS A 48 13.48 -3.88 8.03
CA CYS A 48 12.99 -3.56 6.69
C CYS A 48 12.08 -2.32 6.63
N GLY A 49 11.67 -1.79 7.78
CA GLY A 49 10.79 -0.63 7.87
C GLY A 49 9.29 -0.97 8.01
N ASP A 50 8.88 -2.23 7.82
CA ASP A 50 7.51 -2.71 8.06
C ASP A 50 7.55 -3.97 8.94
N SER A 51 8.20 -3.86 10.09
CA SER A 51 8.25 -4.89 11.10
C SER A 51 7.60 -4.44 12.40
N THR A 52 7.42 -5.38 13.34
CA THR A 52 6.85 -5.06 14.66
C THR A 52 7.71 -4.08 15.46
N GLU A 53 8.96 -3.91 15.09
CA GLU A 53 9.91 -3.01 15.76
C GLU A 53 10.03 -1.63 15.07
N ASP A 54 9.44 -1.48 13.87
CA ASP A 54 9.51 -0.23 13.12
C ASP A 54 8.40 0.74 13.55
N PRO A 55 8.72 1.98 13.98
CA PRO A 55 7.72 2.98 14.33
C PRO A 55 7.17 3.69 13.07
N TYR A 56 6.01 4.31 13.20
CA TYR A 56 5.55 5.30 12.23
C TYR A 56 6.22 6.65 12.49
N THR A 57 7.31 6.94 11.80
CA THR A 57 8.11 8.17 12.04
C THR A 57 7.47 9.44 11.46
N PHE A 58 6.49 9.29 10.57
CA PHE A 58 5.80 10.41 9.92
C PHE A 58 4.67 11.00 10.78
N ILE A 59 4.20 10.32 11.81
CA ILE A 59 3.12 10.83 12.68
C ILE A 59 3.64 11.99 13.52
N GLY A 60 2.98 13.15 13.41
CA GLY A 60 3.44 14.40 14.01
C GLY A 60 4.65 15.06 13.31
N ASN A 61 5.27 14.37 12.36
CA ASN A 61 6.41 14.86 11.58
C ASN A 61 6.29 14.41 10.10
N PRO A 62 5.43 15.05 9.31
CA PRO A 62 5.17 14.66 7.92
C PRO A 62 6.43 14.46 7.09
N LEU A 63 6.57 13.31 6.44
CA LEU A 63 7.72 12.99 5.58
C LEU A 63 7.56 13.49 4.15
N ILE A 64 6.31 13.64 3.69
CA ILE A 64 6.01 14.21 2.37
C ILE A 64 5.80 15.71 2.53
N GLN A 65 6.58 16.49 1.78
CA GLN A 65 6.63 17.94 1.87
C GLN A 65 5.81 18.62 0.76
N GLY A 66 5.37 19.87 0.99
CA GLY A 66 4.67 20.67 -0.02
C GLY A 66 3.15 20.45 -0.11
N PHE A 67 2.56 19.71 0.83
CA PHE A 67 1.12 19.39 0.85
C PHE A 67 0.44 19.85 2.15
N PRO A 68 0.29 21.18 2.38
CA PRO A 68 -0.24 21.72 3.66
C PRO A 68 -1.77 21.64 3.78
N MET A 69 -2.44 20.85 2.94
CA MET A 69 -3.88 20.63 2.94
C MET A 69 -4.26 19.26 3.49
N LYS A 70 -5.54 19.03 3.74
CA LYS A 70 -6.12 17.75 4.18
C LYS A 70 -7.35 17.38 3.35
N GLY A 71 -7.86 16.16 3.55
CA GLY A 71 -9.08 15.66 2.95
C GLY A 71 -9.06 15.65 1.43
N LYS A 72 -10.19 16.00 0.82
CA LYS A 72 -10.34 15.94 -0.65
C LYS A 72 -9.28 16.76 -1.40
N LYS A 73 -8.95 17.95 -0.92
CA LYS A 73 -7.94 18.82 -1.58
C LYS A 73 -6.57 18.17 -1.58
N LEU A 74 -6.20 17.46 -0.52
CA LEU A 74 -4.95 16.72 -0.44
C LEU A 74 -4.95 15.55 -1.43
N LYS A 75 -6.01 14.75 -1.46
CA LYS A 75 -6.16 13.65 -2.41
C LYS A 75 -6.05 14.12 -3.86
N ASP A 76 -6.80 15.15 -4.23
CA ASP A 76 -6.81 15.69 -5.60
C ASP A 76 -5.41 16.20 -6.01
N LYS A 77 -4.72 16.94 -5.12
CA LYS A 77 -3.37 17.43 -5.39
C LYS A 77 -2.35 16.30 -5.47
N MET A 78 -2.42 15.32 -4.58
CA MET A 78 -1.51 14.16 -4.56
C MET A 78 -1.65 13.35 -5.84
N ARG A 79 -2.88 13.01 -6.24
CA ARG A 79 -3.20 12.30 -7.48
C ARG A 79 -2.66 13.03 -8.70
N GLN A 80 -2.95 14.33 -8.81
CA GLN A 80 -2.50 15.11 -9.96
C GLN A 80 -0.98 15.18 -10.03
N THR A 81 -0.29 15.35 -8.89
CA THR A 81 1.17 15.38 -8.83
C THR A 81 1.78 14.08 -9.35
N PHE A 82 1.21 12.92 -8.96
CA PHE A 82 1.64 11.61 -9.44
C PHE A 82 1.41 11.44 -10.95
N LEU A 83 0.22 11.76 -11.42
CA LEU A 83 -0.12 11.65 -12.84
C LEU A 83 0.76 12.55 -13.72
N ASP A 84 1.01 13.78 -13.29
CA ASP A 84 1.86 14.74 -14.01
C ASP A 84 3.31 14.27 -14.05
N TYR A 85 3.83 13.69 -12.97
CA TYR A 85 5.21 13.17 -12.92
C TYR A 85 5.44 12.12 -14.01
N PHE A 86 4.55 11.14 -14.15
CA PHE A 86 4.68 10.09 -15.14
C PHE A 86 4.30 10.57 -16.55
N ASN A 87 3.34 11.48 -16.69
CA ASN A 87 2.99 12.06 -17.98
C ASN A 87 4.17 12.82 -18.60
N GLN A 88 4.93 13.57 -17.81
CA GLN A 88 6.17 14.25 -18.26
C GLN A 88 7.26 13.28 -18.70
N ARG A 89 7.18 12.01 -18.31
CA ARG A 89 8.09 10.92 -18.66
C ARG A 89 7.53 10.00 -19.75
N GLY A 90 6.53 10.49 -20.49
CA GLY A 90 5.97 9.81 -21.67
C GLY A 90 4.87 8.79 -21.39
N HIS A 91 4.41 8.67 -20.13
CA HIS A 91 3.24 7.82 -19.83
C HIS A 91 1.96 8.55 -20.19
N LYS A 92 1.07 7.87 -20.92
CA LYS A 92 -0.26 8.43 -21.22
C LYS A 92 -1.16 8.28 -20.01
N ILE A 93 -1.76 9.38 -19.57
CA ILE A 93 -2.82 9.35 -18.57
C ILE A 93 -4.05 8.69 -19.20
N ILE A 94 -4.61 7.70 -18.54
CA ILE A 94 -5.88 7.06 -18.93
C ILE A 94 -6.93 7.23 -17.84
N ASP A 95 -8.20 7.20 -18.23
CA ASP A 95 -9.31 7.26 -17.30
C ASP A 95 -9.43 5.97 -16.48
N PRO A 96 -9.89 6.05 -15.21
CA PRO A 96 -10.10 4.87 -14.39
C PRO A 96 -11.23 3.98 -14.93
N TYR A 97 -11.10 2.69 -14.67
CA TYR A 97 -12.12 1.69 -14.99
C TYR A 97 -13.20 1.65 -13.90
N PRO A 98 -14.36 1.06 -14.19
CA PRO A 98 -15.41 0.86 -13.18
C PRO A 98 -14.91 0.02 -12.01
N VAL A 99 -15.38 0.33 -10.80
CA VAL A 99 -15.06 -0.48 -9.61
C VAL A 99 -15.75 -1.85 -9.61
N ILE A 100 -16.77 -2.04 -10.45
CA ILE A 100 -17.39 -3.35 -10.73
C ILE A 100 -16.72 -3.93 -11.97
N ALA A 101 -16.00 -5.02 -11.80
CA ALA A 101 -15.17 -5.66 -12.83
C ALA A 101 -16.03 -6.50 -13.79
N ARG A 102 -16.77 -5.85 -14.69
CA ARG A 102 -17.71 -6.52 -15.63
C ARG A 102 -17.02 -7.25 -16.80
N TRP A 103 -15.73 -7.07 -17.00
CA TRP A 103 -14.94 -7.65 -18.09
C TRP A 103 -14.28 -8.99 -17.73
N ARG A 104 -14.51 -9.48 -16.49
CA ARG A 104 -13.95 -10.74 -16.02
C ARG A 104 -14.89 -11.40 -15.01
N ASP A 105 -14.83 -12.73 -14.90
CA ASP A 105 -15.79 -13.54 -14.12
C ASP A 105 -15.23 -14.01 -12.77
N ASP A 106 -13.92 -13.84 -12.55
CA ASP A 106 -13.23 -14.34 -11.35
C ASP A 106 -13.19 -13.35 -10.19
N ILE A 107 -13.45 -12.07 -10.45
CA ILE A 107 -13.61 -11.04 -9.43
C ILE A 107 -14.88 -10.19 -9.69
N HIS A 108 -15.51 -9.71 -8.62
CA HIS A 108 -16.66 -8.81 -8.73
C HIS A 108 -16.28 -7.33 -8.65
N LEU A 109 -15.21 -7.02 -7.92
CA LEU A 109 -14.76 -5.67 -7.64
C LEU A 109 -13.32 -5.47 -8.12
N THR A 110 -13.01 -4.28 -8.61
CA THR A 110 -11.65 -3.90 -8.98
C THR A 110 -10.83 -3.70 -7.70
N ILE A 111 -9.86 -4.57 -7.47
CA ILE A 111 -9.06 -4.62 -6.24
C ILE A 111 -7.65 -4.03 -6.40
N ALA A 112 -7.23 -3.78 -7.64
CA ALA A 112 -5.94 -3.21 -8.01
C ALA A 112 -6.00 -2.70 -9.44
N SER A 113 -5.13 -1.78 -9.83
CA SER A 113 -5.08 -1.23 -11.21
C SER A 113 -4.78 -2.28 -12.27
N ILE A 114 -3.96 -3.30 -11.96
CA ILE A 114 -3.66 -4.37 -12.91
C ILE A 114 -4.90 -5.21 -13.26
N ALA A 115 -5.89 -5.27 -12.37
CA ALA A 115 -7.14 -5.99 -12.63
C ALA A 115 -7.88 -5.46 -13.86
N ASP A 116 -7.67 -4.18 -14.23
CA ASP A 116 -8.23 -3.54 -15.41
C ASP A 116 -7.71 -4.16 -16.71
N PHE A 117 -6.51 -4.73 -16.67
CA PHE A 117 -5.80 -5.30 -17.82
C PHE A 117 -5.82 -6.83 -17.83
N GLN A 118 -6.18 -7.45 -16.71
CA GLN A 118 -6.31 -8.91 -16.59
C GLN A 118 -7.70 -9.39 -17.01
N PRO A 119 -7.78 -10.55 -17.67
CA PRO A 119 -6.68 -11.36 -18.21
C PRO A 119 -6.33 -10.99 -19.66
N HIS A 120 -7.03 -10.03 -20.28
CA HIS A 120 -7.00 -9.83 -21.72
C HIS A 120 -5.71 -9.19 -22.23
N VAL A 121 -5.25 -8.11 -21.56
CA VAL A 121 -3.99 -7.43 -21.93
C VAL A 121 -2.80 -8.23 -21.41
N THR A 122 -2.86 -8.75 -20.18
CA THR A 122 -1.75 -9.51 -19.58
C THR A 122 -1.47 -10.83 -20.31
N SER A 123 -2.44 -11.39 -21.02
CA SER A 123 -2.24 -12.56 -21.91
C SER A 123 -1.77 -12.21 -23.32
N GLY A 124 -1.66 -10.92 -23.65
CA GLY A 124 -1.30 -10.47 -25.00
C GLY A 124 -2.42 -10.58 -26.05
N LYS A 125 -3.64 -10.97 -25.65
CA LYS A 125 -4.79 -11.10 -26.58
C LYS A 125 -5.33 -9.75 -27.05
N VAL A 126 -5.20 -8.72 -26.23
CA VAL A 126 -5.66 -7.36 -26.50
C VAL A 126 -4.50 -6.41 -26.21
N PRO A 127 -4.23 -5.42 -27.08
CA PRO A 127 -3.20 -4.43 -26.80
C PRO A 127 -3.62 -3.53 -25.64
N PRO A 128 -2.67 -3.00 -24.84
CA PRO A 128 -2.98 -2.01 -23.82
C PRO A 128 -3.53 -0.72 -24.43
N PRO A 129 -4.36 0.06 -23.73
CA PRO A 129 -4.92 1.33 -24.22
C PRO A 129 -3.85 2.38 -24.50
N ALA A 130 -2.71 2.26 -23.86
CA ALA A 130 -1.47 3.01 -24.11
C ALA A 130 -0.27 2.24 -23.55
N ASN A 131 0.95 2.53 -24.03
CA ASN A 131 2.16 1.90 -23.55
C ASN A 131 3.36 2.87 -23.68
N PRO A 132 3.94 3.40 -22.59
CA PRO A 132 3.51 3.20 -21.20
C PRO A 132 2.27 4.03 -20.82
N LEU A 133 1.63 3.69 -19.72
CA LEU A 133 0.46 4.41 -19.20
C LEU A 133 0.56 4.70 -17.71
N VAL A 134 -0.23 5.69 -17.24
CA VAL A 134 -0.42 6.03 -15.84
C VAL A 134 -1.91 6.21 -15.54
N ILE A 135 -2.34 5.73 -14.38
CA ILE A 135 -3.74 5.71 -13.95
C ILE A 135 -3.83 5.98 -12.44
N SER A 136 -4.95 6.51 -11.97
CA SER A 136 -5.36 6.46 -10.57
C SER A 136 -6.69 5.72 -10.50
N GLN A 137 -6.63 4.44 -10.11
CA GLN A 137 -7.75 3.51 -10.15
C GLN A 137 -8.44 3.44 -8.79
N PRO A 138 -9.73 3.82 -8.67
CA PRO A 138 -10.54 3.52 -7.51
C PRO A 138 -10.70 2.01 -7.33
N CYS A 139 -10.40 1.53 -6.13
CA CYS A 139 -10.43 0.12 -5.77
C CYS A 139 -11.36 -0.11 -4.57
N ILE A 140 -11.91 -1.33 -4.50
CA ILE A 140 -12.68 -1.80 -3.35
C ILE A 140 -12.14 -3.16 -2.92
N ARG A 141 -11.73 -3.26 -1.64
CA ARG A 141 -11.30 -4.52 -1.01
C ARG A 141 -12.15 -4.78 0.23
N LEU A 142 -12.87 -5.89 0.20
CA LEU A 142 -13.70 -6.31 1.33
C LEU A 142 -13.01 -7.33 2.23
N THR A 143 -11.83 -7.83 1.82
CA THR A 143 -11.01 -8.74 2.63
C THR A 143 -10.61 -8.11 3.97
N ASP A 144 -10.35 -6.80 3.98
CA ASP A 144 -9.87 -6.08 5.15
C ASP A 144 -10.99 -5.32 5.89
N VAL A 145 -12.26 -5.53 5.53
CA VAL A 145 -13.41 -4.78 6.08
C VAL A 145 -13.47 -4.83 7.61
N ALA A 146 -13.11 -5.96 8.22
CA ALA A 146 -13.09 -6.11 9.67
C ALA A 146 -11.99 -5.28 10.36
N ALA A 147 -10.95 -4.90 9.64
CA ALA A 147 -9.86 -4.05 10.12
C ALA A 147 -10.15 -2.55 9.94
N VAL A 148 -11.13 -2.19 9.11
CA VAL A 148 -11.52 -0.80 8.88
C VAL A 148 -12.01 -0.15 10.16
N GLY A 149 -11.54 1.06 10.43
CA GLY A 149 -11.82 1.79 11.66
C GLY A 149 -10.99 1.35 12.89
N ARG A 150 -10.36 0.17 12.84
CA ARG A 150 -9.59 -0.40 13.97
C ARG A 150 -8.09 -0.30 13.79
N SER A 151 -7.60 -0.68 12.62
CA SER A 151 -6.15 -0.74 12.34
C SER A 151 -5.48 0.61 12.08
N GLY A 152 -6.27 1.65 11.88
CA GLY A 152 -5.76 2.98 11.53
C GLY A 152 -5.20 3.13 10.11
N ARG A 153 -5.04 2.02 9.35
CA ARG A 153 -4.44 2.02 8.00
C ARG A 153 -5.24 1.30 6.91
N HIS A 154 -6.23 0.46 7.27
CA HIS A 154 -7.05 -0.28 6.30
C HIS A 154 -8.28 0.53 5.88
N LEU A 155 -8.60 0.45 4.60
CA LEU A 155 -9.75 1.10 3.97
C LEU A 155 -10.50 0.08 3.13
N SER A 156 -11.83 0.13 3.10
CA SER A 156 -12.63 -0.69 2.18
C SER A 156 -12.60 -0.14 0.75
N THR A 157 -12.39 1.19 0.60
CA THR A 157 -12.21 1.85 -0.69
C THR A 157 -10.99 2.77 -0.66
N PHE A 158 -10.21 2.74 -1.72
CA PHE A 158 -9.00 3.56 -1.87
C PHE A 158 -8.69 3.76 -3.35
N GLU A 159 -7.80 4.69 -3.66
CA GLU A 159 -7.27 4.84 -5.01
C GLU A 159 -5.86 4.25 -5.11
N MET A 160 -5.68 3.40 -6.10
CA MET A 160 -4.37 2.89 -6.48
C MET A 160 -3.83 3.71 -7.64
N MET A 161 -2.91 4.63 -7.36
CA MET A 161 -2.13 5.28 -8.40
C MET A 161 -1.15 4.25 -8.96
N ALA A 162 -1.00 4.20 -10.27
CA ALA A 162 -0.15 3.19 -10.90
C ALA A 162 0.43 3.68 -12.22
N HIS A 163 1.61 3.20 -12.55
CA HIS A 163 2.14 3.25 -13.90
C HIS A 163 2.43 1.85 -14.41
N HIS A 164 2.18 1.63 -15.70
CA HIS A 164 2.35 0.33 -16.33
C HIS A 164 3.12 0.45 -17.63
N ALA A 165 3.94 -0.57 -17.89
CA ALA A 165 4.58 -0.78 -19.19
C ALA A 165 4.45 -2.25 -19.58
N PHE A 166 4.09 -2.50 -20.83
CA PHE A 166 3.88 -3.82 -21.38
C PHE A 166 4.95 -4.09 -22.44
N ASN A 167 5.92 -4.95 -22.10
CA ASN A 167 7.07 -5.23 -22.94
C ASN A 167 6.93 -6.60 -23.61
N THR A 168 7.34 -6.69 -24.88
CA THR A 168 7.49 -7.94 -25.65
C THR A 168 8.95 -8.10 -26.05
N PRO A 169 9.84 -8.53 -25.15
CA PRO A 169 11.29 -8.57 -25.41
C PRO A 169 11.68 -9.44 -26.60
N LYS A 170 10.91 -10.50 -26.89
CA LYS A 170 11.15 -11.38 -28.05
C LYS A 170 10.91 -10.68 -29.38
N GLU A 171 10.14 -9.60 -29.38
CA GLU A 171 9.80 -8.77 -30.54
C GLU A 171 10.61 -7.46 -30.57
N ASP A 172 11.64 -7.36 -29.72
CA ASP A 172 12.48 -6.16 -29.54
C ASP A 172 11.68 -4.89 -29.16
N ASN A 173 10.54 -5.08 -28.50
CA ASN A 173 9.66 -4.00 -28.03
C ASN A 173 9.71 -3.91 -26.50
N VAL A 174 10.68 -3.15 -26.00
CA VAL A 174 10.86 -2.90 -24.54
C VAL A 174 10.80 -1.41 -24.29
N VAL A 175 9.79 -0.98 -23.54
CA VAL A 175 9.64 0.43 -23.09
C VAL A 175 10.61 0.72 -21.95
N TYR A 176 10.48 0.00 -20.85
CA TYR A 176 11.44 -0.03 -19.73
C TYR A 176 11.16 -1.25 -18.83
N TRP A 177 12.16 -1.63 -18.02
CA TRP A 177 12.06 -2.75 -17.10
C TRP A 177 12.50 -2.35 -15.68
N ILE A 178 12.88 -3.29 -14.87
CA ILE A 178 13.12 -3.19 -13.42
C ILE A 178 13.94 -1.95 -13.02
N ASP A 179 15.13 -1.77 -13.62
CA ASP A 179 16.03 -0.69 -13.24
C ASP A 179 15.38 0.70 -13.39
N GLN A 180 14.75 0.95 -14.54
CA GLN A 180 14.09 2.23 -14.79
C GLN A 180 12.82 2.42 -13.94
N CYS A 181 12.09 1.33 -13.64
CA CYS A 181 10.93 1.39 -12.75
C CYS A 181 11.34 1.84 -11.35
N VAL A 182 12.40 1.26 -10.82
CA VAL A 182 12.93 1.62 -9.50
C VAL A 182 13.48 3.04 -9.49
N ARG A 183 14.18 3.46 -10.56
CA ARG A 183 14.67 4.86 -10.71
C ARG A 183 13.50 5.85 -10.68
N TYR A 184 12.44 5.61 -11.43
CA TYR A 184 11.25 6.48 -11.42
C TYR A 184 10.62 6.58 -10.03
N CYS A 185 10.48 5.46 -9.32
CA CYS A 185 9.96 5.46 -7.97
C CYS A 185 10.84 6.30 -7.02
N ASP A 186 12.14 6.04 -7.02
CA ASP A 186 13.11 6.68 -6.14
C ASP A 186 13.21 8.18 -6.39
N GLU A 187 13.35 8.59 -7.66
CA GLU A 187 13.39 10.00 -8.06
C GLU A 187 12.10 10.73 -7.68
N MET A 188 10.94 10.10 -7.90
CA MET A 188 9.65 10.68 -7.55
C MET A 188 9.54 10.90 -6.03
N LEU A 189 9.91 9.91 -5.23
CA LEU A 189 9.84 10.00 -3.77
C LEU A 189 10.76 11.11 -3.23
N ILE A 190 11.96 11.22 -3.77
CA ILE A 190 12.96 12.18 -3.31
C ILE A 190 12.70 13.58 -3.88
N GLU A 191 12.58 13.71 -5.20
CA GLU A 191 12.57 15.01 -5.87
C GLU A 191 11.18 15.66 -5.86
N THR A 192 10.11 14.85 -5.99
CA THR A 192 8.74 15.36 -6.05
C THR A 192 8.08 15.44 -4.68
N PHE A 193 8.29 14.44 -3.84
CA PHE A 193 7.67 14.37 -2.52
C PHE A 193 8.59 14.77 -1.37
N GLY A 194 9.87 15.03 -1.63
CA GLY A 194 10.84 15.55 -0.66
C GLY A 194 11.22 14.57 0.44
N ILE A 195 11.04 13.26 0.20
CA ILE A 195 11.37 12.23 1.18
C ILE A 195 12.89 12.06 1.25
N SER A 196 13.42 11.99 2.47
CA SER A 196 14.84 11.73 2.68
C SER A 196 15.24 10.35 2.13
N PRO A 197 16.32 10.23 1.35
CA PRO A 197 16.77 8.96 0.78
C PRO A 197 17.00 7.84 1.82
N LYS A 198 17.38 8.19 3.04
CA LYS A 198 17.61 7.24 4.14
C LYS A 198 16.32 6.67 4.72
N ASP A 199 15.19 7.37 4.54
CA ASP A 199 13.88 6.93 5.05
C ASP A 199 13.20 5.92 4.12
N ILE A 200 13.75 5.70 2.91
CA ILE A 200 13.19 4.78 1.91
C ILE A 200 13.86 3.42 2.02
N THR A 201 13.07 2.37 2.10
CA THR A 201 13.52 0.98 1.96
C THR A 201 12.71 0.24 0.89
N TYR A 202 13.38 -0.69 0.19
CA TYR A 202 12.78 -1.55 -0.80
C TYR A 202 12.87 -2.99 -0.32
N VAL A 203 11.75 -3.61 0.02
CA VAL A 203 11.69 -4.97 0.58
C VAL A 203 11.39 -5.97 -0.52
N GLU A 204 12.20 -7.03 -0.61
CA GLU A 204 12.01 -8.10 -1.58
C GLU A 204 10.86 -9.02 -1.13
N ASN A 205 9.70 -8.90 -1.76
CA ASN A 205 8.53 -9.72 -1.47
C ASN A 205 7.78 -10.10 -2.77
N PRO A 206 7.97 -11.32 -3.29
CA PRO A 206 7.33 -11.76 -4.53
C PRO A 206 5.82 -11.65 -4.50
N TRP A 207 5.24 -11.17 -5.59
CA TRP A 207 3.81 -10.98 -5.74
C TRP A 207 3.19 -12.07 -6.64
N SER A 208 1.94 -12.46 -6.31
CA SER A 208 1.10 -13.31 -7.16
C SER A 208 -0.37 -12.93 -6.99
N GLY A 209 -1.12 -12.87 -8.11
CA GLY A 209 -2.55 -12.56 -8.10
C GLY A 209 -3.16 -12.57 -9.50
N GLY A 210 -4.46 -12.91 -9.59
CA GLY A 210 -5.21 -12.90 -10.84
C GLY A 210 -4.61 -13.75 -11.97
N GLY A 211 -3.97 -14.87 -11.63
CA GLY A 211 -3.32 -15.77 -12.59
C GLY A 211 -1.93 -15.34 -13.04
N ASN A 212 -1.37 -14.29 -12.47
CA ASN A 212 -0.03 -13.79 -12.79
C ASN A 212 0.86 -13.72 -11.55
N ALA A 213 2.17 -13.69 -11.75
CA ALA A 213 3.14 -13.52 -10.68
C ALA A 213 4.44 -12.89 -11.18
N GLY A 214 5.28 -12.48 -10.24
CA GLY A 214 6.63 -12.01 -10.52
C GLY A 214 7.37 -11.51 -9.30
N PRO A 215 8.65 -11.18 -9.45
CA PRO A 215 9.41 -10.44 -8.45
C PRO A 215 8.69 -9.13 -8.10
N ALA A 216 8.78 -8.70 -6.84
CA ALA A 216 8.24 -7.41 -6.44
C ALA A 216 9.08 -6.76 -5.34
N LEU A 217 9.00 -5.45 -5.25
CA LEU A 217 9.60 -4.64 -4.20
C LEU A 217 8.49 -3.86 -3.50
N GLU A 218 8.36 -4.05 -2.20
CA GLU A 218 7.54 -3.18 -1.35
C GLU A 218 8.36 -1.94 -0.98
N VAL A 219 7.78 -0.77 -1.14
CA VAL A 219 8.42 0.52 -0.89
C VAL A 219 7.93 1.06 0.44
N ILE A 220 8.80 1.02 1.44
CA ILE A 220 8.48 1.41 2.80
C ILE A 220 9.10 2.76 3.11
N VAL A 221 8.32 3.66 3.69
CA VAL A 221 8.77 4.99 4.11
C VAL A 221 8.23 5.27 5.51
N GLY A 222 9.14 5.49 6.45
CA GLY A 222 8.77 5.85 7.82
C GLY A 222 7.87 4.84 8.53
N GLY A 223 8.03 3.54 8.25
CA GLY A 223 7.23 2.46 8.82
C GLY A 223 5.95 2.13 8.04
N LEU A 224 5.69 2.82 6.94
CA LEU A 224 4.48 2.65 6.13
C LEU A 224 4.83 2.18 4.71
N GLU A 225 4.24 1.08 4.27
CA GLU A 225 4.26 0.67 2.87
C GLU A 225 3.48 1.69 2.03
N LEU A 226 4.19 2.46 1.19
CA LEU A 226 3.59 3.43 0.29
C LEU A 226 3.22 2.83 -1.07
N ALA A 227 4.03 1.86 -1.54
CA ALA A 227 3.86 1.29 -2.85
C ALA A 227 4.38 -0.15 -2.94
N THR A 228 3.93 -0.85 -3.97
CA THR A 228 4.50 -2.13 -4.43
C THR A 228 4.85 -2.01 -5.91
N LEU A 229 6.08 -2.38 -6.27
CA LEU A 229 6.56 -2.44 -7.65
C LEU A 229 6.63 -3.91 -8.05
N VAL A 230 5.76 -4.36 -8.95
CA VAL A 230 5.70 -5.74 -9.43
C VAL A 230 6.30 -5.86 -10.83
N PHE A 231 7.18 -6.81 -11.00
CA PHE A 231 7.85 -7.12 -12.26
C PHE A 231 7.27 -8.44 -12.80
N MET A 232 6.07 -8.33 -13.33
CA MET A 232 5.25 -9.48 -13.71
C MET A 232 5.77 -10.12 -15.00
N ASN A 233 6.20 -11.37 -14.90
CA ASN A 233 6.72 -12.16 -16.01
C ASN A 233 6.31 -13.64 -15.97
N LEU A 234 5.42 -13.99 -15.06
CA LEU A 234 4.94 -15.35 -14.83
C LEU A 234 3.43 -15.44 -14.98
N GLU A 235 2.95 -16.51 -15.61
CA GLU A 235 1.53 -16.86 -15.71
C GLU A 235 1.26 -18.21 -15.04
N GLU A 236 0.12 -18.34 -14.38
CA GLU A 236 -0.32 -19.59 -13.76
C GLU A 236 -0.59 -20.65 -14.84
N HIS A 237 -0.04 -21.86 -14.64
CA HIS A 237 -0.17 -22.94 -15.59
C HIS A 237 0.02 -24.31 -14.92
N GLU A 238 -0.82 -25.29 -15.26
CA GLU A 238 -0.78 -26.65 -14.66
C GLU A 238 0.58 -27.35 -14.83
N ASP A 239 1.23 -27.12 -15.98
CA ASP A 239 2.55 -27.68 -16.29
C ASP A 239 3.71 -26.76 -15.88
N GLY A 240 3.43 -25.73 -15.06
CA GLY A 240 4.45 -24.78 -14.62
C GLY A 240 5.49 -25.44 -13.71
N ASP A 241 6.74 -25.03 -13.85
CA ASP A 241 7.90 -25.51 -13.07
C ASP A 241 8.28 -24.56 -11.91
N ILE A 242 7.68 -23.37 -11.86
CA ILE A 242 7.88 -22.38 -10.81
C ILE A 242 6.70 -22.44 -9.84
N ILE A 243 6.98 -22.57 -8.54
CA ILE A 243 5.94 -22.67 -7.50
C ILE A 243 5.98 -21.41 -6.63
N ILE A 244 4.83 -20.73 -6.53
CA ILE A 244 4.62 -19.55 -5.66
C ILE A 244 3.30 -19.75 -4.91
N LYS A 245 3.34 -19.72 -3.57
CA LYS A 245 2.14 -19.90 -2.72
C LYS A 245 1.30 -21.12 -3.12
N ASP A 246 1.98 -22.24 -3.37
CA ASP A 246 1.41 -23.54 -3.77
C ASP A 246 0.75 -23.58 -5.17
N LEU A 247 0.82 -22.50 -5.95
CA LEU A 247 0.39 -22.45 -7.34
C LEU A 247 1.58 -22.59 -8.29
N LYS A 248 1.34 -23.20 -9.46
CA LYS A 248 2.36 -23.40 -10.48
C LYS A 248 2.33 -22.33 -11.54
N TYR A 249 3.51 -21.86 -11.91
CA TYR A 249 3.69 -20.78 -12.89
C TYR A 249 4.73 -21.18 -13.94
N LYS A 250 4.61 -20.60 -15.12
CA LYS A 250 5.63 -20.60 -16.18
C LYS A 250 5.95 -19.20 -16.63
N GLU A 251 7.08 -19.00 -17.29
CA GLU A 251 7.42 -17.72 -17.92
C GLU A 251 6.44 -17.35 -19.02
N MET A 252 5.96 -16.13 -18.98
CA MET A 252 5.12 -15.57 -20.04
C MET A 252 5.94 -14.80 -21.07
N ASN A 253 5.35 -14.56 -22.25
CA ASN A 253 6.01 -13.79 -23.33
C ASN A 253 6.10 -12.30 -23.02
N LEU A 254 5.18 -11.78 -22.20
CA LEU A 254 5.15 -10.40 -21.78
C LEU A 254 6.00 -10.21 -20.51
N GLN A 255 6.65 -9.05 -20.42
CA GLN A 255 7.22 -8.51 -19.19
C GLN A 255 6.46 -7.24 -18.86
N ILE A 256 5.70 -7.26 -17.78
CA ILE A 256 4.79 -6.17 -17.41
C ILE A 256 5.31 -5.49 -16.16
N ILE A 257 5.52 -4.17 -16.25
CA ILE A 257 5.64 -3.32 -15.08
C ILE A 257 4.23 -3.10 -14.55
N ASP A 258 3.97 -3.61 -13.36
CA ASP A 258 2.77 -3.38 -12.60
C ASP A 258 3.15 -2.69 -11.31
N THR A 259 2.58 -1.52 -11.04
CA THR A 259 2.87 -0.78 -9.81
C THR A 259 1.58 -0.40 -9.11
N GLY A 260 1.66 -0.30 -7.79
CA GLY A 260 0.54 0.17 -6.98
C GLY A 260 1.03 1.12 -5.90
N TYR A 261 0.62 2.39 -5.99
CA TYR A 261 0.92 3.44 -5.00
C TYR A 261 -0.39 3.82 -4.31
N GLY A 262 -0.46 3.63 -3.00
CA GLY A 262 -1.67 3.93 -2.23
C GLY A 262 -1.86 5.43 -2.05
N LEU A 263 -2.78 6.08 -2.79
CA LEU A 263 -3.05 7.52 -2.71
C LEU A 263 -3.28 7.97 -1.26
N GLU A 264 -4.13 7.26 -0.54
CA GLU A 264 -4.49 7.61 0.85
C GLU A 264 -3.31 7.46 1.81
N ARG A 265 -2.41 6.50 1.55
CA ARG A 265 -1.17 6.33 2.33
C ARG A 265 -0.20 7.48 2.11
N PHE A 266 -0.05 7.95 0.87
CA PHE A 266 0.69 9.18 0.57
C PHE A 266 0.08 10.40 1.26
N CYS A 267 -1.24 10.53 1.24
CA CYS A 267 -1.94 11.59 1.95
C CYS A 267 -1.69 11.50 3.46
N TRP A 268 -1.67 10.32 4.02
CA TRP A 268 -1.42 10.11 5.45
C TRP A 268 0.02 10.48 5.83
N ALA A 269 1.00 10.04 5.06
CA ALA A 269 2.41 10.41 5.25
C ALA A 269 2.66 11.93 5.11
N ALA A 270 1.85 12.62 4.29
CA ALA A 270 1.88 14.08 4.12
C ALA A 270 1.15 14.83 5.24
N ALA A 271 0.08 14.27 5.78
CA ALA A 271 -0.70 14.89 6.85
C ALA A 271 -0.12 14.64 8.25
N GLY A 272 0.59 13.53 8.45
CA GLY A 272 1.19 13.16 9.73
C GLY A 272 0.18 12.96 10.86
N THR A 273 -1.06 12.59 10.54
CA THR A 273 -2.12 12.33 11.52
C THR A 273 -1.93 10.98 12.21
N PRO A 274 -2.52 10.74 13.40
CA PRO A 274 -2.39 9.47 14.12
C PRO A 274 -2.89 8.24 13.32
N ASN A 275 -3.84 8.46 12.41
CA ASN A 275 -4.39 7.43 11.54
C ASN A 275 -4.78 8.00 10.17
N ILE A 276 -5.02 7.12 9.22
CA ILE A 276 -5.33 7.48 7.83
C ILE A 276 -6.67 8.23 7.69
N TYR A 277 -7.67 7.90 8.51
CA TYR A 277 -9.02 8.48 8.40
C TYR A 277 -9.03 9.98 8.70
N GLU A 278 -8.20 10.44 9.65
CA GLU A 278 -8.05 11.86 9.98
C GLU A 278 -7.32 12.65 8.89
N ALA A 279 -6.52 11.98 8.06
CA ALA A 279 -5.90 12.60 6.89
C ALA A 279 -6.89 12.81 5.75
N ILE A 280 -7.74 11.80 5.48
CA ILE A 280 -8.57 11.76 4.26
C ILE A 280 -10.01 12.19 4.46
N TYR A 281 -10.57 12.09 5.69
CA TYR A 281 -11.95 12.47 6.04
C TYR A 281 -12.02 13.48 7.21
N PRO A 282 -11.16 14.51 7.30
CA PRO A 282 -11.00 15.31 8.51
C PRO A 282 -12.29 15.97 8.98
N GLU A 283 -13.10 16.53 8.05
CA GLU A 283 -14.34 17.22 8.38
C GLU A 283 -15.39 16.26 8.93
N ILE A 284 -15.57 15.10 8.30
CA ILE A 284 -16.56 14.09 8.70
C ILE A 284 -16.16 13.45 10.04
N VAL A 285 -14.89 13.13 10.22
CA VAL A 285 -14.37 12.58 11.48
C VAL A 285 -14.56 13.57 12.61
N THR A 286 -14.23 14.84 12.42
CA THR A 286 -14.45 15.91 13.41
C THR A 286 -15.93 16.03 13.78
N TRP A 287 -16.82 16.00 12.78
CA TRP A 287 -18.25 16.09 13.00
C TRP A 287 -18.81 14.88 13.77
N LEU A 288 -18.34 13.66 13.42
CA LEU A 288 -18.75 12.43 14.13
C LEU A 288 -18.22 12.40 15.56
N LYS A 289 -16.96 12.80 15.81
CA LYS A 289 -16.42 12.93 17.19
C LYS A 289 -17.31 13.82 18.04
N LYS A 290 -17.78 14.94 17.52
CA LYS A 290 -18.70 15.84 18.21
C LYS A 290 -20.07 15.22 18.46
N ILE A 291 -20.66 14.52 17.48
CA ILE A 291 -21.98 13.87 17.64
C ILE A 291 -21.94 12.76 18.68
N PHE A 292 -20.85 11.96 18.68
CA PHE A 292 -20.69 10.86 19.63
C PHE A 292 -20.19 11.32 21.01
N GLY A 293 -19.95 12.60 21.22
CA GLY A 293 -19.42 13.11 22.48
C GLY A 293 -18.04 12.54 22.82
N TYR A 294 -17.22 12.29 21.80
CA TYR A 294 -15.93 11.60 21.97
C TYR A 294 -14.94 12.40 22.79
N ASP A 295 -14.88 13.71 22.59
CA ASP A 295 -13.94 14.57 23.32
C ASP A 295 -14.29 14.66 24.81
N GLU A 296 -15.57 14.71 25.15
CA GLU A 296 -16.08 14.67 26.52
C GLU A 296 -15.81 13.30 27.18
N LEU A 297 -15.96 12.21 26.43
CA LEU A 297 -15.61 10.87 26.90
C LEU A 297 -14.12 10.79 27.27
N ILE A 298 -13.23 11.24 26.38
CA ILE A 298 -11.78 11.20 26.61
C ILE A 298 -11.39 12.05 27.83
N GLN A 299 -11.99 13.26 27.97
CA GLN A 299 -11.73 14.10 29.14
C GLN A 299 -12.15 13.42 30.45
N SER A 300 -13.21 12.62 30.42
CA SER A 300 -13.70 11.89 31.60
C SER A 300 -12.81 10.73 32.04
N LEU A 301 -11.93 10.25 31.18
CA LEU A 301 -11.03 9.11 31.47
C LEU A 301 -9.78 9.50 32.28
N GLU A 302 -9.52 10.79 32.47
CA GLU A 302 -8.35 11.32 33.20
C GLU A 302 -7.01 10.68 32.75
N ILE A 303 -6.90 10.31 31.47
CA ILE A 303 -5.73 9.62 30.93
C ILE A 303 -4.55 10.59 30.92
N ASN A 304 -3.50 10.24 31.62
CA ASN A 304 -2.27 11.04 31.71
C ASN A 304 -1.24 10.62 30.63
N VAL A 305 -1.67 10.60 29.36
CA VAL A 305 -0.81 10.31 28.20
C VAL A 305 -1.18 11.24 27.03
N ASP A 306 -0.22 11.48 26.14
CA ASP A 306 -0.53 12.16 24.88
C ASP A 306 -1.41 11.24 24.01
N LEU A 307 -2.66 11.65 23.82
CA LEU A 307 -3.65 10.87 23.07
C LEU A 307 -3.23 10.63 21.61
N ASN A 308 -2.59 11.61 20.97
CA ASN A 308 -2.17 11.46 19.57
C ASN A 308 -1.06 10.41 19.44
N LEU A 309 -0.10 10.41 20.34
CA LEU A 309 0.96 9.41 20.38
C LEU A 309 0.39 8.02 20.70
N LEU A 310 -0.54 7.93 21.63
CA LEU A 310 -1.22 6.67 21.95
C LEU A 310 -2.00 6.13 20.76
N LEU A 311 -2.78 6.96 20.08
CA LEU A 311 -3.53 6.56 18.87
C LEU A 311 -2.61 6.17 17.72
N ALA A 312 -1.46 6.82 17.59
CA ALA A 312 -0.43 6.46 16.61
C ALA A 312 0.12 5.06 16.87
N GLU A 313 0.45 4.76 18.13
CA GLU A 313 0.96 3.45 18.54
C GLU A 313 -0.11 2.36 18.37
N ILE A 314 -1.36 2.65 18.74
CA ILE A 314 -2.50 1.75 18.50
C ILE A 314 -2.63 1.44 17.00
N SER A 315 -2.58 2.45 16.15
CA SER A 315 -2.69 2.28 14.68
C SER A 315 -1.55 1.42 14.13
N ARG A 316 -0.33 1.68 14.55
CA ARG A 316 0.85 0.91 14.16
C ARG A 316 0.73 -0.56 14.54
N LEU A 317 0.48 -0.83 15.82
CA LEU A 317 0.41 -2.19 16.36
C LEU A 317 -0.77 -2.97 15.79
N SER A 318 -1.95 -2.36 15.70
CA SER A 318 -3.13 -3.00 15.12
C SER A 318 -2.93 -3.33 13.63
N GLY A 319 -2.21 -2.46 12.90
CA GLY A 319 -1.85 -2.70 11.51
C GLY A 319 -0.93 -3.90 11.33
N ILE A 320 0.05 -4.05 12.23
CA ILE A 320 1.07 -5.12 12.16
C ILE A 320 0.53 -6.46 12.69
N LEU A 321 -0.23 -6.44 13.77
CA LEU A 321 -0.84 -7.66 14.33
C LEU A 321 -1.82 -8.31 13.35
N ASN A 322 -2.04 -7.67 12.22
CA ASN A 322 -2.86 -8.10 11.11
C ASN A 322 -4.14 -8.75 11.64
N ILE A 323 -5.18 -7.94 11.79
CA ILE A 323 -6.46 -8.40 12.32
C ILE A 323 -7.06 -9.32 11.26
N ASP A 324 -6.59 -10.55 11.20
CA ASP A 324 -7.16 -11.58 10.35
C ASP A 324 -8.65 -11.70 10.66
N VAL A 325 -9.42 -11.84 9.60
CA VAL A 325 -10.84 -12.13 9.68
C VAL A 325 -11.03 -13.38 10.53
N GLY A 326 -11.61 -13.23 11.73
CA GLY A 326 -11.81 -14.31 12.69
C GLY A 326 -10.90 -14.30 13.92
N THR A 327 -9.99 -13.33 14.06
CA THR A 327 -9.24 -13.16 15.31
C THR A 327 -10.22 -12.73 16.42
N ASP A 328 -10.13 -13.41 17.55
CA ASP A 328 -10.87 -13.07 18.77
C ASP A 328 -10.50 -11.64 19.20
N VAL A 329 -11.49 -10.78 19.31
CA VAL A 329 -11.30 -9.36 19.64
C VAL A 329 -10.67 -9.19 21.03
N ASP A 330 -11.00 -10.04 21.98
CA ASP A 330 -10.43 -9.99 23.31
C ASP A 330 -8.94 -10.39 23.29
N TYR A 331 -8.59 -11.42 22.52
CA TYR A 331 -7.18 -11.80 22.31
C TYR A 331 -6.38 -10.66 21.63
N LEU A 332 -6.99 -9.95 20.67
CA LEU A 332 -6.36 -8.79 20.06
C LEU A 332 -6.08 -7.69 21.10
N TYR A 333 -7.06 -7.38 21.96
CA TYR A 333 -6.88 -6.38 23.01
C TYR A 333 -5.81 -6.79 24.02
N GLU A 334 -5.72 -8.07 24.37
CA GLU A 334 -4.66 -8.59 25.24
C GLU A 334 -3.27 -8.40 24.62
N LYS A 335 -3.12 -8.69 23.34
CA LYS A 335 -1.85 -8.47 22.62
C LYS A 335 -1.52 -6.99 22.48
N LEU A 336 -2.53 -6.19 22.13
CA LEU A 336 -2.37 -4.75 21.93
C LEU A 336 -2.00 -4.05 23.23
N ILE A 337 -2.67 -4.37 24.36
CA ILE A 337 -2.37 -3.76 25.67
C ILE A 337 -0.96 -4.10 26.14
N SER A 338 -0.51 -5.35 25.95
CA SER A 338 0.85 -5.76 26.30
C SER A 338 1.89 -4.90 25.55
N ARG A 339 1.73 -4.73 24.25
CA ARG A 339 2.64 -3.94 23.43
C ARG A 339 2.61 -2.44 23.75
N ILE A 340 1.42 -1.89 24.01
CA ILE A 340 1.26 -0.49 24.42
C ILE A 340 1.95 -0.25 25.77
N GLN A 341 1.84 -1.18 26.70
CA GLN A 341 2.52 -1.10 28.00
C GLN A 341 4.04 -1.24 27.85
N ASP A 342 4.51 -2.12 26.98
CA ASP A 342 5.94 -2.24 26.62
C ASP A 342 6.49 -0.94 26.01
N SER A 343 5.66 -0.20 25.27
CA SER A 343 5.99 1.15 24.76
C SER A 343 5.93 2.26 25.81
N GLY A 344 5.69 1.90 27.09
CA GLY A 344 5.74 2.82 28.24
C GLY A 344 4.41 3.50 28.61
N TYR A 345 3.31 3.16 27.94
CA TYR A 345 1.99 3.72 28.26
C TYR A 345 1.33 2.97 29.41
N LYS A 346 0.95 3.70 30.44
CA LYS A 346 0.19 3.14 31.58
C LYS A 346 -1.30 3.29 31.32
N ILE A 347 -1.90 2.30 30.70
CA ILE A 347 -3.32 2.25 30.37
C ILE A 347 -3.87 0.85 30.67
N SER A 348 -5.10 0.77 31.14
CA SER A 348 -5.82 -0.49 31.33
C SER A 348 -6.53 -0.91 30.03
N ILE A 349 -6.90 -2.19 29.96
CA ILE A 349 -7.66 -2.71 28.81
C ILE A 349 -9.03 -2.03 28.68
N ASP A 350 -9.69 -1.72 29.81
CA ASP A 350 -10.99 -1.04 29.80
C ASP A 350 -10.90 0.40 29.31
N GLU A 351 -9.84 1.13 29.67
CA GLU A 351 -9.57 2.46 29.14
C GLU A 351 -9.25 2.40 27.65
N LEU A 352 -8.42 1.44 27.22
CA LEU A 352 -8.10 1.22 25.83
C LEU A 352 -9.37 0.94 25.01
N LYS A 353 -10.27 0.06 25.47
CA LYS A 353 -11.56 -0.21 24.83
C LYS A 353 -12.43 1.05 24.74
N LYS A 354 -12.55 1.82 25.82
CA LYS A 354 -13.31 3.09 25.83
C LYS A 354 -12.76 4.12 24.84
N ILE A 355 -11.45 4.14 24.57
CA ILE A 355 -10.85 5.00 23.56
C ILE A 355 -11.13 4.49 22.13
N THR A 356 -10.93 3.19 21.90
CA THR A 356 -10.84 2.64 20.55
C THR A 356 -12.18 2.20 19.98
N GLU A 357 -13.12 1.70 20.79
CA GLU A 357 -14.42 1.22 20.29
C GLU A 357 -15.27 2.33 19.66
N PRO A 358 -15.43 3.54 20.27
CA PRO A 358 -16.14 4.62 19.59
C PRO A 358 -15.42 5.07 18.31
N LEU A 359 -14.09 5.14 18.33
CA LEU A 359 -13.30 5.53 17.16
C LEU A 359 -13.45 4.54 16.01
N SER A 360 -13.59 3.26 16.29
CA SER A 360 -13.79 2.25 15.23
C SER A 360 -15.02 2.54 14.40
N LEU A 361 -16.12 3.01 15.00
CA LEU A 361 -17.34 3.43 14.31
C LEU A 361 -17.16 4.77 13.61
N ILE A 362 -16.55 5.76 14.29
CA ILE A 362 -16.30 7.10 13.75
C ILE A 362 -15.47 7.02 12.47
N TYR A 363 -14.52 6.11 12.38
CA TYR A 363 -13.66 5.92 11.21
C TYR A 363 -14.29 5.01 10.14
N ALA A 364 -15.03 3.98 10.53
CA ALA A 364 -15.67 3.06 9.58
C ALA A 364 -16.83 3.73 8.80
N ILE A 365 -17.60 4.61 9.43
CA ILE A 365 -18.73 5.29 8.79
C ILE A 365 -18.32 6.03 7.50
N PRO A 366 -17.36 6.99 7.52
CA PRO A 366 -16.98 7.71 6.29
C PRO A 366 -16.36 6.80 5.23
N ASP A 367 -15.61 5.78 5.62
CA ASP A 367 -15.02 4.83 4.68
C ASP A 367 -16.10 4.01 3.96
N HIS A 368 -17.04 3.42 4.69
CA HIS A 368 -18.12 2.63 4.10
C HIS A 368 -19.08 3.47 3.26
N MET A 369 -19.38 4.69 3.68
CA MET A 369 -20.15 5.62 2.86
C MET A 369 -19.44 5.97 1.56
N HIS A 370 -18.13 6.18 1.61
CA HIS A 370 -17.32 6.43 0.40
C HIS A 370 -17.30 5.20 -0.52
N ALA A 371 -17.17 3.99 0.02
CA ALA A 371 -17.25 2.75 -0.76
C ALA A 371 -18.61 2.62 -1.48
N ILE A 372 -19.71 2.90 -0.78
CA ILE A 372 -21.06 2.90 -1.38
C ILE A 372 -21.16 3.93 -2.50
N CYS A 373 -20.66 5.16 -2.29
CA CYS A 373 -20.66 6.20 -3.32
C CYS A 373 -19.84 5.80 -4.55
N ASN A 374 -18.68 5.17 -4.36
CA ASN A 374 -17.85 4.68 -5.46
C ASN A 374 -18.55 3.56 -6.24
N MET A 375 -19.19 2.62 -5.56
CA MET A 375 -19.97 1.56 -6.22
C MET A 375 -21.14 2.13 -7.03
N LEU A 376 -21.87 3.10 -6.49
CA LEU A 376 -23.01 3.72 -7.15
C LEU A 376 -22.57 4.67 -8.27
N GLY A 377 -21.61 5.56 -7.99
CA GLY A 377 -21.16 6.60 -8.93
C GLY A 377 -20.41 6.03 -10.12
N LEU A 378 -19.37 5.26 -9.90
CA LEU A 378 -18.51 4.70 -10.96
C LEU A 378 -19.15 3.51 -11.68
N SER A 379 -20.19 2.88 -11.14
CA SER A 379 -20.93 1.81 -11.81
C SER A 379 -22.05 2.32 -12.69
N LEU A 380 -22.65 3.48 -12.37
CA LEU A 380 -23.78 4.04 -13.12
C LEU A 380 -23.36 4.87 -14.34
N ILE A 381 -22.14 5.43 -14.33
CA ILE A 381 -21.62 6.22 -15.46
C ILE A 381 -21.46 5.37 -16.74
N HIS A 382 -21.40 4.05 -16.60
CA HIS A 382 -21.20 3.10 -17.72
C HIS A 382 -22.45 2.25 -18.04
N ILE A 383 -23.63 2.63 -17.53
CA ILE A 383 -24.91 2.10 -17.95
C ILE A 383 -25.57 3.07 -18.94
#